data_5647c1f8f891307676c8379ef0059154
#
_entry.id   5647c1f8f891307676c8379ef0059154
#
_cell.length_a   1.000
_cell.length_b   1.000
_cell.length_c   1.000
_cell.angle_alpha   90.00
_cell.angle_beta   90.00
_cell.angle_gamma   90.00
#
_symmetry.space_group_name_H-M   'P 1'
#
loop_
_entity.id
_entity.type
_entity.pdbx_description
1 polymer ?
#
loop_
_entity_poly.entity_id
_entity_poly.type
_entity_poly.pdbx_seq_one_letter_code
_entity_poly.pdbx_strand_id
1 'polypeptide(L)'
;DGVTVKLPKESLIILDEAHKCKSDNSITSSIMIKFKKEGYKVLLMSATAATMPTEMRAFGYATNLHNGDRFREWLSDKGDFSQSQFGLVFDMESTKSQLGMRSIHHDLFDVMGVASRLTRLQMKAMFPDNRVFAQCFDMGSNTDKINAVYDQMQAEIAKLDEDSKD
;
A
#
# COMPACT_ATOMS: atom_id res chain seq x y z
N ASP A 1 2.85 -17.91 25.09
CA ASP A 1 3.22 -16.83 26.02
C ASP A 1 3.63 -15.62 25.20
N GLY A 2 2.78 -14.57 25.20
CA GLY A 2 3.07 -13.36 24.43
C GLY A 2 4.04 -12.45 25.19
N VAL A 3 5.05 -11.93 24.50
CA VAL A 3 5.94 -10.90 25.05
C VAL A 3 5.17 -9.58 25.12
N THR A 4 5.00 -9.04 26.31
CA THR A 4 4.42 -7.72 26.52
C THR A 4 5.55 -6.71 26.64
N VAL A 5 5.68 -5.83 25.66
CA VAL A 5 6.63 -4.71 25.71
C VAL A 5 5.91 -3.50 26.28
N LYS A 6 6.35 -3.02 27.43
CA LYS A 6 5.87 -1.76 28.02
C LYS A 6 6.80 -0.62 27.57
N LEU A 7 6.26 0.31 26.81
CA LEU A 7 6.96 1.53 26.40
C LEU A 7 6.51 2.73 27.23
N PRO A 8 7.36 3.73 27.48
CA PRO A 8 6.93 5.00 28.05
C PRO A 8 5.84 5.64 27.20
N LYS A 9 4.85 6.28 27.83
CA LYS A 9 3.70 6.88 27.12
C LYS A 9 4.09 7.96 26.10
N GLU A 10 5.20 8.65 26.33
CA GLU A 10 5.73 9.68 25.43
C GLU A 10 6.52 9.13 24.25
N SER A 11 6.60 7.82 24.09
CA SER A 11 7.35 7.18 23.00
C SER A 11 6.74 7.51 21.65
N LEU A 12 7.62 7.79 20.68
CA LEU A 12 7.29 7.83 19.25
C LEU A 12 7.63 6.46 18.64
N ILE A 13 6.65 5.85 18.02
CA ILE A 13 6.82 4.59 17.29
C ILE A 13 7.10 4.91 15.84
N ILE A 14 8.29 4.52 15.36
CA ILE A 14 8.68 4.70 13.96
C ILE A 14 8.59 3.33 13.27
N LEU A 15 7.78 3.26 12.23
CA LEU A 15 7.66 2.10 11.37
C LEU A 15 8.31 2.42 10.02
N ASP A 16 9.53 1.97 9.85
CA ASP A 16 10.22 2.00 8.56
C ASP A 16 9.70 0.86 7.67
N GLU A 17 9.73 1.06 6.37
CA GLU A 17 9.12 0.15 5.38
C GLU A 17 7.65 -0.15 5.71
N ALA A 18 6.92 0.88 6.05
CA ALA A 18 5.52 0.76 6.50
C ALA A 18 4.58 0.13 5.44
N HIS A 19 5.02 0.00 4.17
CA HIS A 19 4.27 -0.77 3.16
C HIS A 19 3.97 -2.22 3.59
N LYS A 20 4.73 -2.78 4.54
CA LYS A 20 4.45 -4.09 5.14
C LYS A 20 3.14 -4.10 5.95
N CYS A 21 2.55 -2.94 6.23
CA CYS A 21 1.25 -2.81 6.88
C CYS A 21 0.05 -2.80 5.92
N LYS A 22 0.25 -3.01 4.62
CA LYS A 22 -0.82 -3.02 3.60
C LYS A 22 -1.80 -4.17 3.80
N SER A 23 -1.30 -5.34 4.17
CA SER A 23 -2.14 -6.53 4.38
C SER A 23 -2.85 -6.48 5.72
N ASP A 24 -4.16 -6.67 5.70
CA ASP A 24 -5.03 -6.70 6.89
C ASP A 24 -4.61 -7.76 7.91
N ASN A 25 -4.09 -8.88 7.44
CA ASN A 25 -3.72 -10.02 8.25
C ASN A 25 -2.24 -10.04 8.64
N SER A 26 -1.48 -8.98 8.32
CA SER A 26 -0.07 -8.94 8.70
C SER A 26 0.10 -8.63 10.19
N ILE A 27 1.10 -9.26 10.80
CA ILE A 27 1.49 -8.98 12.19
C ILE A 27 1.85 -7.50 12.34
N THR A 28 2.51 -6.92 11.34
CA THR A 28 2.92 -5.52 11.34
C THR A 28 1.72 -4.57 11.37
N SER A 29 0.66 -4.85 10.59
CA SER A 29 -0.61 -4.11 10.64
C SER A 29 -1.24 -4.17 12.02
N SER A 30 -1.30 -5.35 12.61
CA SER A 30 -1.88 -5.57 13.93
C SER A 30 -1.11 -4.82 15.02
N ILE A 31 0.22 -4.83 14.96
CA ILE A 31 1.09 -4.10 15.89
C ILE A 31 0.88 -2.59 15.74
N MET A 32 0.84 -2.05 14.52
CA MET A 32 0.60 -0.63 14.28
C MET A 32 -0.75 -0.17 14.83
N ILE A 33 -1.82 -0.92 14.53
CA ILE A 33 -3.16 -0.63 15.04
C ILE A 33 -3.17 -0.65 16.57
N LYS A 34 -2.48 -1.61 17.18
CA LYS A 34 -2.38 -1.70 18.63
C LYS A 34 -1.69 -0.48 19.24
N PHE A 35 -0.54 -0.06 18.72
CA PHE A 35 0.14 1.15 19.20
C PHE A 35 -0.75 2.38 19.10
N LYS A 36 -1.45 2.53 17.98
CA LYS A 36 -2.38 3.64 17.80
C LYS A 36 -3.54 3.59 18.81
N LYS A 37 -4.13 2.41 19.05
CA LYS A 37 -5.20 2.21 20.06
C LYS A 37 -4.72 2.52 21.47
N GLU A 38 -3.47 2.22 21.79
CA GLU A 38 -2.86 2.51 23.09
C GLU A 38 -2.43 3.99 23.24
N GLY A 39 -2.65 4.82 22.22
CA GLY A 39 -2.41 6.26 22.23
C GLY A 39 -0.97 6.69 21.95
N TYR A 40 -0.12 5.79 21.44
CA TYR A 40 1.23 6.17 21.01
C TYR A 40 1.19 7.03 19.75
N LYS A 41 2.15 7.94 19.64
CA LYS A 41 2.44 8.65 18.38
C LYS A 41 3.11 7.70 17.42
N VAL A 42 2.63 7.64 16.18
CA VAL A 42 3.15 6.73 15.16
C VAL A 42 3.63 7.54 13.96
N LEU A 43 4.86 7.29 13.52
CA LEU A 43 5.44 7.79 12.28
C LEU A 43 5.62 6.63 11.31
N LEU A 44 5.05 6.76 10.13
CA LEU A 44 5.11 5.76 9.07
C LEU A 44 6.03 6.27 7.96
N MET A 45 7.05 5.51 7.62
CA MET A 45 7.98 5.84 6.54
C MET A 45 7.94 4.74 5.49
N SER A 46 7.77 5.10 4.23
CA SER A 46 7.78 4.15 3.11
C SER A 46 7.96 4.88 1.78
N ALA A 47 8.62 4.24 0.83
CA ALA A 47 8.64 4.69 -0.56
C ALA A 47 7.28 4.53 -1.25
N THR A 48 6.49 3.52 -0.85
CA THR A 48 5.18 3.17 -1.42
C THR A 48 4.21 2.78 -0.31
N ALA A 49 3.57 3.76 0.32
CA ALA A 49 2.72 3.51 1.48
C ALA A 49 1.49 2.63 1.14
N ALA A 50 0.69 3.03 0.19
CA ALA A 50 -0.45 2.28 -0.33
C ALA A 50 -0.70 2.65 -1.78
N THR A 51 -1.22 1.71 -2.57
CA THR A 51 -1.57 1.91 -3.97
C THR A 51 -3.08 1.94 -4.20
N MET A 52 -3.83 1.34 -3.29
CA MET A 52 -5.28 1.23 -3.35
C MET A 52 -5.92 1.51 -1.98
N PRO A 53 -7.16 2.01 -1.96
CA PRO A 53 -7.89 2.23 -0.71
C PRO A 53 -8.08 0.97 0.14
N THR A 54 -8.15 -0.22 -0.46
CA THR A 54 -8.22 -1.51 0.25
C THR A 54 -7.00 -1.80 1.11
N GLU A 55 -5.85 -1.22 0.78
CA GLU A 55 -4.61 -1.33 1.56
C GLU A 55 -4.53 -0.34 2.72
N MET A 56 -5.53 0.54 2.85
CA MET A 56 -5.50 1.68 3.79
C MET A 56 -6.04 1.36 5.19
N ARG A 57 -6.39 0.10 5.49
CA ARG A 57 -6.97 -0.22 6.79
C ARG A 57 -6.10 0.23 7.96
N ALA A 58 -4.86 -0.17 7.98
CA ALA A 58 -3.94 0.19 9.05
C ALA A 58 -3.43 1.63 8.90
N PHE A 59 -3.06 2.04 7.68
CA PHE A 59 -2.62 3.41 7.39
C PHE A 59 -3.71 4.45 7.66
N GLY A 60 -4.92 4.22 7.16
CA GLY A 60 -6.03 5.14 7.33
C GLY A 60 -6.44 5.29 8.79
N TYR A 61 -6.35 4.20 9.57
CA TYR A 61 -6.56 4.27 11.01
C TYR A 61 -5.44 5.07 11.71
N ALA A 62 -4.18 4.83 11.35
CA ALA A 62 -3.05 5.55 11.94
C ALA A 62 -3.10 7.06 11.65
N THR A 63 -3.55 7.43 10.46
CA THR A 63 -3.67 8.83 10.00
C THR A 63 -5.01 9.49 10.34
N ASN A 64 -5.93 8.78 11.01
CA ASN A 64 -7.30 9.24 11.33
C ASN A 64 -8.21 9.49 10.10
N LEU A 65 -7.93 8.90 8.94
CA LEU A 65 -8.86 8.92 7.80
C LEU A 65 -10.16 8.16 8.10
N HIS A 66 -10.08 7.17 8.97
CA HIS A 66 -11.23 6.43 9.49
C HIS A 66 -10.96 5.93 10.91
N ASN A 67 -12.00 5.50 11.59
CA ASN A 67 -11.92 5.04 12.98
C ASN A 67 -11.57 3.55 13.17
N GLY A 68 -11.12 2.89 12.12
CA GLY A 68 -10.72 1.47 12.16
C GLY A 68 -11.90 0.49 12.11
N ASP A 69 -12.85 0.59 13.02
CA ASP A 69 -14.00 -0.34 13.10
C ASP A 69 -14.97 -0.15 11.92
N ARG A 70 -14.99 1.03 11.31
CA ARG A 70 -15.80 1.37 10.14
C ARG A 70 -15.01 1.42 8.83
N PHE A 71 -13.93 0.66 8.72
CA PHE A 71 -13.12 0.65 7.52
C PHE A 71 -13.91 0.32 6.25
N ARG A 72 -14.82 -0.67 6.32
CA ARG A 72 -15.63 -1.05 5.16
C ARG A 72 -16.63 0.02 4.73
N GLU A 73 -17.25 0.73 5.68
CA GLU A 73 -18.12 1.86 5.39
C GLU A 73 -17.32 2.97 4.71
N TRP A 74 -16.18 3.34 5.29
CA TRP A 74 -15.28 4.30 4.71
C TRP A 74 -14.83 3.90 3.30
N LEU A 75 -14.49 2.63 3.08
CA LEU A 75 -14.10 2.12 1.76
C LEU A 75 -15.24 2.25 0.76
N SER A 76 -16.48 1.94 1.18
CA SER A 76 -17.68 2.13 0.34
C SER A 76 -17.92 3.57 -0.08
N ASP A 77 -17.59 4.52 0.79
CA ASP A 77 -17.69 5.95 0.46
C ASP A 77 -16.62 6.38 -0.55
N LYS A 78 -15.46 5.71 -0.53
CA LYS A 78 -14.31 6.06 -1.39
C LYS A 78 -14.30 5.35 -2.74
N GLY A 79 -15.13 4.33 -2.95
CA GLY A 79 -15.18 3.65 -4.25
C GLY A 79 -15.99 2.38 -4.27
N ASP A 80 -15.95 1.73 -5.42
CA ASP A 80 -16.59 0.45 -5.64
C ASP A 80 -15.59 -0.67 -5.40
N PHE A 81 -16.02 -1.71 -4.72
CA PHE A 81 -15.20 -2.87 -4.45
C PHE A 81 -16.05 -4.14 -4.36
N SER A 82 -15.41 -5.28 -4.60
CA SER A 82 -16.00 -6.61 -4.46
C SER A 82 -15.20 -7.46 -3.50
N GLN A 83 -15.84 -8.51 -2.99
CA GLN A 83 -15.17 -9.51 -2.17
C GLN A 83 -14.77 -10.69 -3.06
N SER A 84 -13.48 -11.00 -3.12
CA SER A 84 -12.96 -12.20 -3.75
C SER A 84 -12.51 -13.22 -2.69
N GLN A 85 -12.16 -14.41 -3.12
CA GLN A 85 -11.54 -15.43 -2.25
C GLN A 85 -10.18 -14.99 -1.70
N PHE A 86 -9.51 -14.04 -2.34
CA PHE A 86 -8.20 -13.50 -1.92
C PHE A 86 -8.31 -12.18 -1.14
N GLY A 87 -9.53 -11.67 -0.90
CA GLY A 87 -9.76 -10.43 -0.17
C GLY A 87 -10.60 -9.41 -0.92
N LEU A 88 -10.48 -8.14 -0.54
CA LEU A 88 -11.20 -7.03 -1.18
C LEU A 88 -10.50 -6.62 -2.47
N VAL A 89 -11.25 -6.57 -3.56
CA VAL A 89 -10.80 -6.08 -4.87
C VAL A 89 -11.47 -4.74 -5.13
N PHE A 90 -10.66 -3.71 -5.34
CA PHE A 90 -11.12 -2.35 -5.59
C PHE A 90 -11.22 -2.09 -7.09
N ASP A 91 -12.35 -1.57 -7.53
CA ASP A 91 -12.54 -1.21 -8.94
C ASP A 91 -11.89 0.14 -9.23
N MET A 92 -10.68 0.11 -9.80
CA MET A 92 -9.89 1.29 -10.14
C MET A 92 -10.47 2.11 -11.31
N GLU A 93 -11.34 1.52 -12.11
CA GLU A 93 -11.87 2.14 -13.33
C GLU A 93 -13.16 2.92 -13.08
N SER A 94 -13.88 2.62 -12.01
CA SER A 94 -15.11 3.32 -11.70
C SER A 94 -14.84 4.79 -11.38
N THR A 95 -15.72 5.69 -11.86
CA THR A 95 -15.63 7.12 -11.61
C THR A 95 -15.63 7.44 -10.11
N LYS A 96 -16.44 6.72 -9.33
CA LYS A 96 -16.52 6.86 -7.88
C LYS A 96 -15.17 6.55 -7.23
N SER A 97 -14.53 5.46 -7.63
CA SER A 97 -13.22 5.05 -7.12
C SER A 97 -12.12 6.07 -7.44
N GLN A 98 -12.12 6.61 -8.65
CA GLN A 98 -11.16 7.63 -9.05
C GLN A 98 -11.33 8.93 -8.24
N LEU A 99 -12.55 9.36 -8.02
CA LEU A 99 -12.84 10.51 -7.16
C LEU A 99 -12.46 10.24 -5.70
N GLY A 100 -12.75 9.05 -5.20
CA GLY A 100 -12.40 8.64 -3.84
C GLY A 100 -10.89 8.59 -3.61
N MET A 101 -10.10 8.09 -4.55
CA MET A 101 -8.64 8.11 -4.45
C MET A 101 -8.08 9.55 -4.43
N ARG A 102 -8.65 10.45 -5.24
CA ARG A 102 -8.28 11.88 -5.20
C ARG A 102 -8.64 12.51 -3.87
N SER A 103 -9.83 12.19 -3.32
CA SER A 103 -10.25 12.67 -1.99
C SER A 103 -9.30 12.19 -0.90
N ILE A 104 -8.90 10.91 -0.89
CA ILE A 104 -7.95 10.38 0.08
C ILE A 104 -6.62 11.14 0.01
N HIS A 105 -6.12 11.37 -1.20
CA HIS A 105 -4.89 12.13 -1.39
C HIS A 105 -5.03 13.55 -0.84
N HIS A 106 -6.10 14.25 -1.20
CA HIS A 106 -6.39 15.60 -0.72
C HIS A 106 -6.52 15.64 0.81
N ASP A 107 -7.25 14.70 1.40
CA ASP A 107 -7.42 14.61 2.86
C ASP A 107 -6.06 14.46 3.57
N LEU A 108 -5.20 13.58 3.09
CA LEU A 108 -3.90 13.28 3.73
C LEU A 108 -2.89 14.44 3.62
N PHE A 109 -2.76 15.02 2.43
CA PHE A 109 -1.68 15.96 2.12
C PHE A 109 -2.08 17.41 2.29
N ASP A 110 -3.33 17.76 1.99
CA ASP A 110 -3.77 19.15 1.93
C ASP A 110 -4.64 19.55 3.12
N VAL A 111 -5.64 18.72 3.49
CA VAL A 111 -6.59 19.08 4.57
C VAL A 111 -6.01 18.76 5.93
N MET A 112 -5.59 17.52 6.15
CA MET A 112 -5.09 17.06 7.45
C MET A 112 -3.60 17.36 7.63
N GLY A 113 -2.84 17.45 6.55
CA GLY A 113 -1.41 17.70 6.58
C GLY A 113 -0.61 16.63 7.34
N VAL A 114 -1.17 15.43 7.46
CA VAL A 114 -0.54 14.31 8.23
C VAL A 114 0.40 13.48 7.38
N ALA A 115 0.42 13.69 6.08
CA ALA A 115 1.32 13.02 5.15
C ALA A 115 2.23 14.03 4.44
N SER A 116 3.45 13.61 4.15
CA SER A 116 4.40 14.35 3.34
C SER A 116 5.08 13.41 2.36
N ARG A 117 5.38 13.91 1.18
CA ARG A 117 6.13 13.16 0.17
C ARG A 117 7.11 14.05 -0.56
N LEU A 118 8.23 13.49 -0.93
CA LEU A 118 9.14 14.12 -1.88
C LEU A 118 8.76 13.70 -3.29
N THR A 119 8.41 14.67 -4.13
CA THR A 119 8.20 14.43 -5.55
C THR A 119 9.53 14.24 -6.26
N ARG A 120 9.52 13.58 -7.42
CA ARG A 120 10.73 13.42 -8.24
C ARG A 120 11.37 14.78 -8.60
N LEU A 121 10.55 15.81 -8.80
CA LEU A 121 11.04 17.16 -9.08
C LEU A 121 11.77 17.76 -7.89
N GLN A 122 11.21 17.63 -6.68
CA GLN A 122 11.84 18.09 -5.43
C GLN A 122 13.13 17.31 -5.14
N MET A 123 13.12 15.99 -5.35
CA MET A 123 14.33 15.18 -5.22
C MET A 123 15.43 15.64 -6.16
N LYS A 124 15.09 15.93 -7.43
CA LYS A 124 16.05 16.45 -8.40
C LYS A 124 16.61 17.82 -8.01
N ALA A 125 15.77 18.67 -7.42
CA ALA A 125 16.22 19.98 -6.92
C ALA A 125 17.13 19.87 -5.69
N MET A 126 16.86 18.93 -4.78
CA MET A 126 17.66 18.68 -3.59
C MET A 126 18.98 17.96 -3.89
N PHE A 127 19.01 17.13 -4.92
CA PHE A 127 20.17 16.33 -5.32
C PHE A 127 20.45 16.53 -6.83
N PRO A 128 20.93 17.72 -7.25
CA PRO A 128 21.08 18.06 -8.66
C PRO A 128 22.11 17.16 -9.38
N ASP A 129 23.09 16.64 -8.65
CA ASP A 129 24.15 15.78 -9.19
C ASP A 129 23.72 14.29 -9.27
N ASN A 130 22.54 13.97 -8.79
CA ASN A 130 22.02 12.60 -8.85
C ASN A 130 21.60 12.26 -10.29
N ARG A 131 22.32 11.31 -10.89
CA ARG A 131 22.03 10.82 -12.24
C ARG A 131 21.44 9.41 -12.14
N VAL A 132 20.27 9.23 -12.74
CA VAL A 132 19.68 7.90 -12.90
C VAL A 132 20.16 7.35 -14.23
N PHE A 133 20.95 6.29 -14.18
CA PHE A 133 21.37 5.54 -15.36
C PHE A 133 20.44 4.32 -15.49
N ALA A 134 19.79 4.20 -16.64
CA ALA A 134 19.14 2.95 -17.02
C ALA A 134 20.13 2.19 -17.90
N GLN A 135 20.56 1.02 -17.46
CA GLN A 135 21.42 0.16 -18.25
C GLN A 135 20.60 -1.05 -18.67
N CYS A 136 20.47 -1.22 -19.98
CA CYS A 136 19.89 -2.44 -20.54
C CYS A 136 21.00 -3.46 -20.71
N PHE A 137 20.79 -4.63 -20.13
CA PHE A 137 21.67 -5.77 -20.36
C PHE A 137 21.09 -6.62 -21.48
N ASP A 138 21.87 -6.81 -22.53
CA ASP A 138 21.54 -7.80 -23.54
C ASP A 138 21.83 -9.20 -22.95
N MET A 139 20.79 -10.02 -22.84
CA MET A 139 20.91 -11.38 -22.35
C MET A 139 21.38 -12.37 -23.43
N GLY A 140 21.68 -11.87 -24.62
CA GLY A 140 22.23 -12.63 -25.75
C GLY A 140 21.36 -13.84 -26.12
N SER A 141 21.99 -14.98 -26.31
CA SER A 141 21.32 -16.24 -26.68
C SER A 141 20.35 -16.80 -25.65
N ASN A 142 20.29 -16.23 -24.44
CA ASN A 142 19.35 -16.66 -23.39
C ASN A 142 18.00 -15.92 -23.45
N THR A 143 17.91 -14.86 -24.24
CA THR A 143 16.67 -14.06 -24.37
C THR A 143 15.50 -14.94 -24.82
N ASP A 144 15.70 -15.79 -25.83
CA ASP A 144 14.64 -16.68 -26.35
C ASP A 144 14.21 -17.72 -25.31
N LYS A 145 15.14 -18.25 -24.53
CA LYS A 145 14.83 -19.20 -23.46
C LYS A 145 14.01 -18.56 -22.33
N ILE A 146 14.33 -17.34 -21.98
CA ILE A 146 13.62 -16.60 -20.93
C ILE A 146 12.24 -16.22 -21.42
N ASN A 147 12.10 -15.71 -22.65
CA ASN A 147 10.82 -15.41 -23.25
C ASN A 147 9.94 -16.68 -23.32
N ALA A 148 10.48 -17.82 -23.72
CA ALA A 148 9.75 -19.08 -23.74
C ALA A 148 9.22 -19.48 -22.34
N VAL A 149 9.99 -19.25 -21.28
CA VAL A 149 9.53 -19.52 -19.89
C VAL A 149 8.42 -18.54 -19.51
N TYR A 150 8.53 -17.26 -19.85
CA TYR A 150 7.47 -16.28 -19.61
C TYR A 150 6.18 -16.62 -20.36
N ASP A 151 6.27 -16.98 -21.62
CA ASP A 151 5.13 -17.38 -22.45
C ASP A 151 4.43 -18.64 -21.88
N GLN A 152 5.22 -19.60 -21.41
CA GLN A 152 4.69 -20.79 -20.76
C GLN A 152 3.98 -20.45 -19.44
N MET A 153 4.57 -19.61 -18.60
CA MET A 153 3.92 -19.14 -17.36
C MET A 153 2.62 -18.39 -17.63
N GLN A 154 2.58 -17.54 -18.63
CA GLN A 154 1.36 -16.81 -19.02
C GLN A 154 0.27 -17.77 -19.52
N ALA A 155 0.63 -18.78 -20.30
CA ALA A 155 -0.31 -19.79 -20.77
C ALA A 155 -0.88 -20.65 -19.63
N GLU A 156 -0.08 -20.98 -18.61
CA GLU A 156 -0.54 -21.70 -17.43
C GLU A 156 -1.45 -20.85 -16.54
N ILE A 157 -1.13 -19.57 -16.34
CA ILE A 157 -2.00 -18.64 -15.61
C ILE A 157 -3.35 -18.50 -16.32
N ALA A 158 -3.35 -18.34 -17.66
CA ALA A 158 -4.59 -18.24 -18.41
C ALA A 158 -5.49 -19.49 -18.27
N LYS A 159 -4.90 -20.69 -18.23
CA LYS A 159 -5.64 -21.95 -17.98
C LYS A 159 -6.26 -21.98 -16.59
N LEU A 160 -5.52 -21.56 -15.57
CA LEU A 160 -6.03 -21.50 -14.20
C LEU A 160 -7.20 -20.50 -14.05
N ASP A 161 -7.16 -19.40 -14.80
CA ASP A 161 -8.26 -18.43 -14.84
C ASP A 161 -9.50 -18.98 -15.58
N GLU A 162 -9.34 -19.85 -16.56
CA GLU A 162 -10.45 -20.54 -17.24
C GLU A 162 -11.07 -21.61 -16.33
N ASP A 163 -10.25 -22.44 -15.70
CA ASP A 163 -10.71 -23.51 -14.79
C ASP A 163 -11.39 -22.97 -13.52
N SER A 164 -11.17 -21.70 -13.18
CA SER A 164 -11.80 -21.03 -12.01
C SER A 164 -13.18 -20.45 -12.32
N LYS A 165 -13.66 -20.52 -13.56
CA LYS A 165 -14.95 -19.98 -14.00
C LYS A 165 -16.05 -21.02 -14.14
N ASP A 166 -15.73 -22.31 -14.02
CA ASP A 166 -16.63 -23.44 -13.94
C ASP A 166 -16.90 -23.83 -12.48
#